data_24086eda1150ef7beff07534b8853c24
#
_entry.id   24086eda1150ef7beff07534b8853c24
#
_cell.length_a   1.000
_cell.length_b   1.000
_cell.length_c   1.000
_cell.angle_alpha   90.00
_cell.angle_beta   90.00
_cell.angle_gamma   90.00
#
_symmetry.space_group_name_H-M   'P 1'
#
loop_
_entity.id
_entity.type
_entity.pdbx_description
1 polymer ?
#
loop_
_entity_poly.entity_id
_entity_poly.type
_entity_poly.pdbx_seq_one_letter_code
_entity_poly.pdbx_strand_id
1 'polypeptide(L)'
;MKFYVVIPAHNEADFIGQTLQSLIGQTLRPTKVVVVDDHSSDSTASLVKNIAKEHPWISLVSNTSSKAHLPGAKIINAFYKGFETLDSEYDVICKYDADVIFPVNYLETLAGHFQKNPKLGMVAGHCYIEQKGTWVLENLTSKEHIRGGLKAYRNACFLEIGGLKKSMGWDTIDELLARYYHWHFETDASLHVKHLKPTGAHYSSKAKHLQGTALYKMRYGFVLAFL
;
A
#
# COMPACT_ATOMS: atom_id res chain seq x y z
N MET A 1 -14.90 -10.55 -7.67
CA MET A 1 -13.93 -10.54 -6.56
C MET A 1 -14.23 -9.35 -5.65
N LYS A 2 -14.22 -9.58 -4.34
CA LYS A 2 -14.40 -8.54 -3.31
C LYS A 2 -13.05 -7.98 -2.90
N PHE A 3 -12.81 -6.71 -3.22
CA PHE A 3 -11.61 -5.98 -2.81
C PHE A 3 -11.90 -5.18 -1.56
N TYR A 4 -11.13 -5.40 -0.50
CA TYR A 4 -11.09 -4.55 0.68
C TYR A 4 -9.80 -3.76 0.69
N VAL A 5 -9.89 -2.47 0.97
CA VAL A 5 -8.76 -1.54 0.90
C VAL A 5 -8.57 -0.88 2.26
N VAL A 6 -7.35 -0.86 2.76
CA VAL A 6 -6.97 -0.10 3.95
C VAL A 6 -5.93 0.94 3.54
N ILE A 7 -6.19 2.20 3.89
CA ILE A 7 -5.37 3.37 3.56
C ILE A 7 -4.92 4.03 4.87
N PRO A 8 -3.70 3.76 5.36
CA PRO A 8 -3.10 4.58 6.41
C PRO A 8 -2.86 6.00 5.92
N ALA A 9 -3.26 7.01 6.71
CA ALA A 9 -3.13 8.42 6.38
C ALA A 9 -2.63 9.23 7.57
N HIS A 10 -1.70 10.17 7.34
CA HIS A 10 -1.22 11.13 8.34
C HIS A 10 -0.83 12.43 7.66
N ASN A 11 -1.63 13.48 7.86
CA ASN A 11 -1.48 14.79 7.20
C ASN A 11 -1.44 14.67 5.67
N GLU A 12 -2.53 14.12 5.11
CA GLU A 12 -2.70 13.87 3.68
C GLU A 12 -3.87 14.68 3.07
N ALA A 13 -4.22 15.81 3.68
CA ALA A 13 -5.34 16.66 3.24
C ALA A 13 -5.25 17.07 1.75
N ASP A 14 -4.04 17.29 1.24
CA ASP A 14 -3.82 17.71 -0.15
C ASP A 14 -4.04 16.59 -1.17
N PHE A 15 -3.99 15.32 -0.75
CA PHE A 15 -3.93 14.17 -1.66
C PHE A 15 -5.06 13.17 -1.47
N ILE A 16 -5.48 12.90 -0.22
CA ILE A 16 -6.45 11.83 0.11
C ILE A 16 -7.76 11.95 -0.68
N GLY A 17 -8.21 13.16 -0.97
CA GLY A 17 -9.40 13.39 -1.78
C GLY A 17 -9.27 12.81 -3.19
N GLN A 18 -8.12 13.04 -3.85
CA GLN A 18 -7.82 12.53 -5.19
C GLN A 18 -7.70 10.99 -5.18
N THR A 19 -7.06 10.43 -4.15
CA THR A 19 -6.94 8.98 -3.96
C THR A 19 -8.32 8.33 -3.86
N LEU A 20 -9.20 8.86 -2.99
CA LEU A 20 -10.54 8.32 -2.81
C LEU A 20 -11.40 8.49 -4.07
N GLN A 21 -11.33 9.63 -4.76
CA GLN A 21 -12.04 9.83 -6.03
C GLN A 21 -11.60 8.83 -7.11
N SER A 22 -10.31 8.49 -7.17
CA SER A 22 -9.82 7.46 -8.09
C SER A 22 -10.34 6.06 -7.77
N LEU A 23 -10.61 5.74 -6.50
CA LEU A 23 -11.24 4.49 -6.08
C LEU A 23 -12.76 4.50 -6.32
N ILE A 24 -13.41 5.65 -6.16
CA ILE A 24 -14.84 5.84 -6.47
C ILE A 24 -15.10 5.64 -7.96
N GLY A 25 -14.21 6.13 -8.80
CA GLY A 25 -14.33 6.04 -10.26
C GLY A 25 -13.91 4.68 -10.87
N GLN A 26 -13.57 3.66 -10.07
CA GLN A 26 -13.16 2.36 -10.61
C GLN A 26 -14.30 1.64 -11.35
N THR A 27 -13.98 0.98 -12.48
CA THR A 27 -14.92 0.08 -13.20
C THR A 27 -15.33 -1.11 -12.33
N LEU A 28 -14.40 -1.68 -11.57
CA LEU A 28 -14.68 -2.63 -10.50
C LEU A 28 -14.51 -1.90 -9.15
N ARG A 29 -15.63 -1.45 -8.57
CA ARG A 29 -15.62 -0.74 -7.30
C ARG A 29 -15.13 -1.63 -6.15
N PRO A 30 -14.25 -1.14 -5.26
CA PRO A 30 -13.92 -1.86 -4.05
C PRO A 30 -15.15 -2.05 -3.16
N THR A 31 -15.23 -3.19 -2.47
CA THR A 31 -16.38 -3.51 -1.61
C THR A 31 -16.33 -2.71 -0.31
N LYS A 32 -15.14 -2.51 0.25
CA LYS A 32 -14.90 -1.68 1.44
C LYS A 32 -13.59 -0.92 1.32
N VAL A 33 -13.59 0.33 1.78
CA VAL A 33 -12.39 1.15 1.96
C VAL A 33 -12.37 1.69 3.38
N VAL A 34 -11.29 1.43 4.10
CA VAL A 34 -11.06 1.95 5.45
C VAL A 34 -9.87 2.89 5.39
N VAL A 35 -10.11 4.18 5.60
CA VAL A 35 -9.03 5.14 5.81
C VAL A 35 -8.72 5.18 7.30
N VAL A 36 -7.45 5.02 7.66
CA VAL A 36 -6.99 5.09 9.04
C VAL A 36 -6.25 6.40 9.23
N ASP A 37 -6.91 7.35 9.87
CA ASP A 37 -6.30 8.62 10.25
C ASP A 37 -5.39 8.44 11.47
N ASP A 38 -4.07 8.43 11.22
CA ASP A 38 -3.07 8.25 12.26
C ASP A 38 -2.65 9.60 12.87
N HIS A 39 -3.59 10.22 13.62
CA HIS A 39 -3.36 11.45 14.38
C HIS A 39 -2.97 12.65 13.47
N SER A 40 -3.72 12.88 12.39
CA SER A 40 -3.53 14.07 11.55
C SER A 40 -3.89 15.35 12.30
N SER A 41 -3.14 16.39 12.04
CA SER A 41 -3.38 17.75 12.56
C SER A 41 -4.03 18.68 11.51
N ASP A 42 -4.11 18.23 10.27
CA ASP A 42 -4.73 18.93 9.14
C ASP A 42 -6.19 18.51 8.92
N SER A 43 -6.75 18.85 7.76
CA SER A 43 -8.14 18.52 7.42
C SER A 43 -8.35 17.08 6.89
N THR A 44 -7.37 16.18 6.93
CA THR A 44 -7.45 14.80 6.42
C THR A 44 -8.72 14.09 6.91
N ALA A 45 -8.91 14.03 8.23
CA ALA A 45 -10.06 13.31 8.80
C ALA A 45 -11.41 13.91 8.39
N SER A 46 -11.52 15.24 8.31
CA SER A 46 -12.77 15.91 7.92
C SER A 46 -13.10 15.69 6.45
N LEU A 47 -12.11 15.70 5.56
CA LEU A 47 -12.28 15.39 4.14
C LEU A 47 -12.79 13.96 3.94
N VAL A 48 -12.17 12.99 4.59
CA VAL A 48 -12.60 11.58 4.51
C VAL A 48 -14.02 11.40 5.04
N LYS A 49 -14.37 12.02 6.18
CA LYS A 49 -15.73 11.97 6.74
C LYS A 49 -16.78 12.53 5.77
N ASN A 50 -16.46 13.61 5.06
CA ASN A 50 -17.39 14.20 4.10
C ASN A 50 -17.61 13.27 2.90
N ILE A 51 -16.56 12.67 2.35
CA ILE A 51 -16.68 11.71 1.25
C ILE A 51 -17.46 10.45 1.69
N ALA A 52 -17.21 9.96 2.91
CA ALA A 52 -17.88 8.77 3.45
C ALA A 52 -19.41 8.97 3.61
N LYS A 53 -19.93 10.20 3.76
CA LYS A 53 -21.38 10.47 3.81
C LYS A 53 -22.08 10.07 2.51
N GLU A 54 -21.42 10.26 1.38
CA GLU A 54 -21.97 9.95 0.05
C GLU A 54 -21.62 8.51 -0.40
N HIS A 55 -20.63 7.90 0.26
CA HIS A 55 -20.12 6.58 -0.08
C HIS A 55 -20.03 5.67 1.15
N PRO A 56 -21.14 5.01 1.57
CA PRO A 56 -21.21 4.22 2.80
C PRO A 56 -20.22 3.04 2.88
N TRP A 57 -19.60 2.66 1.78
CA TRP A 57 -18.55 1.64 1.70
C TRP A 57 -17.14 2.20 2.02
N ILE A 58 -17.03 3.52 2.21
CA ILE A 58 -15.83 4.19 2.72
C ILE A 58 -16.05 4.52 4.18
N SER A 59 -15.10 4.20 5.03
CA SER A 59 -15.15 4.49 6.46
C SER A 59 -13.83 5.12 6.94
N LEU A 60 -13.92 5.86 8.04
CA LEU A 60 -12.77 6.45 8.71
C LEU A 60 -12.60 5.79 10.09
N VAL A 61 -11.38 5.37 10.38
CA VAL A 61 -10.94 4.88 11.68
C VAL A 61 -9.89 5.84 12.21
N SER A 62 -10.07 6.36 13.42
CA SER A 62 -9.05 7.18 14.07
C SER A 62 -8.06 6.29 14.81
N ASN A 63 -6.78 6.56 14.64
CA ASN A 63 -5.69 5.92 15.37
C ASN A 63 -4.86 7.00 16.09
N THR A 64 -4.50 6.73 17.34
CA THR A 64 -3.59 7.58 18.13
C THR A 64 -2.29 6.84 18.33
N SER A 65 -1.43 6.85 17.31
CA SER A 65 -0.11 6.26 17.48
C SER A 65 0.79 7.15 18.36
N SER A 66 1.74 6.53 19.06
CA SER A 66 2.75 7.27 19.83
C SER A 66 3.58 8.18 18.91
N LYS A 67 4.10 9.30 19.43
CA LYS A 67 5.00 10.19 18.69
C LYS A 67 6.35 9.55 18.33
N ALA A 68 6.64 8.35 18.81
CA ALA A 68 7.87 7.64 18.51
C ALA A 68 7.95 7.34 17.00
N HIS A 69 9.03 7.81 16.38
CA HIS A 69 9.30 7.57 14.97
C HIS A 69 9.80 6.13 14.78
N LEU A 70 8.89 5.23 14.38
CA LEU A 70 9.18 3.82 14.07
C LEU A 70 8.97 3.57 12.58
N PRO A 71 9.96 3.83 11.72
CA PRO A 71 9.85 3.66 10.27
C PRO A 71 9.40 2.24 9.90
N GLY A 72 8.44 2.14 8.97
CA GLY A 72 7.84 0.89 8.54
C GLY A 72 6.82 0.31 9.53
N ALA A 73 7.13 0.26 10.83
CA ALA A 73 6.22 -0.30 11.82
C ALA A 73 4.97 0.57 12.04
N LYS A 74 5.09 1.90 11.97
CA LYS A 74 3.98 2.83 12.21
C LYS A 74 2.87 2.69 11.16
N ILE A 75 3.24 2.65 9.89
CA ILE A 75 2.28 2.48 8.80
C ILE A 75 1.58 1.11 8.85
N ILE A 76 2.31 0.06 9.26
CA ILE A 76 1.74 -1.27 9.40
C ILE A 76 0.82 -1.37 10.64
N ASN A 77 1.14 -0.69 11.73
CA ASN A 77 0.23 -0.59 12.87
C ASN A 77 -1.08 0.11 12.48
N ALA A 78 -1.00 1.22 11.74
CA ALA A 78 -2.18 1.91 11.23
C ALA A 78 -2.97 1.01 10.27
N PHE A 79 -2.30 0.27 9.36
CA PHE A 79 -2.96 -0.72 8.51
C PHE A 79 -3.75 -1.73 9.34
N TYR A 80 -3.13 -2.35 10.35
CA TYR A 80 -3.83 -3.34 11.18
C TYR A 80 -4.99 -2.73 11.98
N LYS A 81 -4.88 -1.48 12.40
CA LYS A 81 -5.99 -0.79 13.05
C LYS A 81 -7.24 -0.69 12.17
N GLY A 82 -7.04 -0.45 10.87
CA GLY A 82 -8.14 -0.50 9.89
C GLY A 82 -8.57 -1.91 9.55
N PHE A 83 -7.62 -2.82 9.38
CA PHE A 83 -7.89 -4.22 9.05
C PHE A 83 -8.73 -4.93 10.11
N GLU A 84 -8.51 -4.64 11.40
CA GLU A 84 -9.27 -5.19 12.54
C GLU A 84 -10.76 -4.79 12.52
N THR A 85 -11.15 -3.76 11.76
CA THR A 85 -12.56 -3.34 11.61
C THR A 85 -13.28 -4.03 10.46
N LEU A 86 -12.57 -4.81 9.66
CA LEU A 86 -13.11 -5.53 8.52
C LEU A 86 -13.57 -6.93 8.92
N ASP A 87 -14.58 -7.43 8.23
CA ASP A 87 -14.92 -8.87 8.26
C ASP A 87 -13.96 -9.67 7.37
N SER A 88 -14.14 -11.00 7.33
CA SER A 88 -13.31 -11.93 6.53
C SER A 88 -13.85 -12.19 5.12
N GLU A 89 -14.86 -11.45 4.67
CA GLU A 89 -15.59 -11.69 3.41
C GLU A 89 -14.91 -11.13 2.15
N TYR A 90 -13.58 -10.99 2.15
CA TYR A 90 -12.82 -10.46 1.03
C TYR A 90 -12.03 -11.55 0.28
N ASP A 91 -11.91 -11.38 -1.04
CA ASP A 91 -11.03 -12.19 -1.88
C ASP A 91 -9.61 -11.60 -1.93
N VAL A 92 -9.54 -10.25 -1.90
CA VAL A 92 -8.28 -9.48 -1.99
C VAL A 92 -8.26 -8.40 -0.92
N ILE A 93 -7.17 -8.34 -0.15
CA ILE A 93 -6.88 -7.24 0.78
C ILE A 93 -5.80 -6.34 0.20
N CYS A 94 -6.05 -5.03 0.18
CA CYS A 94 -5.14 -4.05 -0.34
C CYS A 94 -4.62 -3.13 0.77
N LYS A 95 -3.32 -2.84 0.75
CA LYS A 95 -2.72 -1.73 1.49
C LYS A 95 -2.29 -0.69 0.46
N TYR A 96 -2.98 0.45 0.44
CA TYR A 96 -2.67 1.55 -0.46
C TYR A 96 -2.22 2.79 0.31
N ASP A 97 -1.38 3.62 -0.32
CA ASP A 97 -1.01 4.92 0.25
C ASP A 97 -2.09 5.96 -0.03
N ALA A 98 -2.07 7.05 0.73
CA ALA A 98 -3.10 8.10 0.69
C ALA A 98 -2.87 9.17 -0.40
N ASP A 99 -1.79 9.04 -1.16
CA ASP A 99 -1.28 10.01 -2.14
C ASP A 99 -1.07 9.40 -3.54
N VAL A 100 -1.94 8.43 -3.89
CA VAL A 100 -1.90 7.74 -5.20
C VAL A 100 -3.20 7.92 -5.97
N ILE A 101 -3.12 8.02 -7.30
CA ILE A 101 -4.27 8.03 -8.20
C ILE A 101 -4.21 6.80 -9.10
N PHE A 102 -5.21 5.96 -8.99
CA PHE A 102 -5.34 4.73 -9.77
C PHE A 102 -5.98 5.00 -11.14
N PRO A 103 -5.55 4.32 -12.23
CA PRO A 103 -6.31 4.31 -13.48
C PRO A 103 -7.68 3.67 -13.28
N VAL A 104 -8.66 4.07 -14.08
CA VAL A 104 -10.08 3.71 -13.89
C VAL A 104 -10.37 2.21 -13.90
N ASN A 105 -9.56 1.42 -14.58
CA ASN A 105 -9.67 -0.05 -14.71
C ASN A 105 -8.73 -0.81 -13.78
N TYR A 106 -8.12 -0.15 -12.78
CA TYR A 106 -7.06 -0.76 -11.96
C TYR A 106 -7.52 -2.04 -11.27
N LEU A 107 -8.56 -1.98 -10.44
CA LEU A 107 -9.04 -3.15 -9.69
C LEU A 107 -9.63 -4.24 -10.58
N GLU A 108 -10.26 -3.89 -11.71
CA GLU A 108 -10.76 -4.84 -12.68
C GLU A 108 -9.61 -5.62 -13.34
N THR A 109 -8.53 -4.93 -13.69
CA THR A 109 -7.32 -5.56 -14.25
C THR A 109 -6.66 -6.48 -13.23
N LEU A 110 -6.50 -6.04 -11.97
CA LEU A 110 -5.98 -6.91 -10.90
C LEU A 110 -6.87 -8.15 -10.70
N ALA A 111 -8.20 -8.00 -10.73
CA ALA A 111 -9.12 -9.13 -10.65
C ALA A 111 -8.91 -10.14 -11.78
N GLY A 112 -8.68 -9.65 -13.00
CA GLY A 112 -8.35 -10.49 -14.15
C GLY A 112 -7.07 -11.30 -13.97
N HIS A 113 -6.00 -10.70 -13.43
CA HIS A 113 -4.76 -11.40 -13.09
C HIS A 113 -5.00 -12.50 -12.04
N PHE A 114 -5.68 -12.18 -10.94
CA PHE A 114 -5.99 -13.16 -9.90
C PHE A 114 -6.88 -14.31 -10.39
N GLN A 115 -7.82 -14.04 -11.30
CA GLN A 115 -8.68 -15.08 -11.87
C GLN A 115 -7.92 -16.03 -12.81
N LYS A 116 -7.00 -15.48 -13.63
CA LYS A 116 -6.20 -16.26 -14.58
C LYS A 116 -5.15 -17.14 -13.90
N ASN A 117 -4.60 -16.69 -12.77
CA ASN A 117 -3.53 -17.41 -12.09
C ASN A 117 -3.89 -17.66 -10.61
N PRO A 118 -4.36 -18.87 -10.24
CA PRO A 118 -4.67 -19.24 -8.85
C PRO A 118 -3.45 -19.19 -7.90
N LYS A 119 -2.22 -19.28 -8.43
CA LYS A 119 -0.97 -19.17 -7.66
C LYS A 119 -0.46 -17.77 -7.52
N LEU A 120 -1.14 -16.78 -8.12
CA LEU A 120 -0.80 -15.36 -7.94
C LEU A 120 -1.25 -14.91 -6.56
N GLY A 121 -0.28 -14.59 -5.70
CA GLY A 121 -0.49 -14.11 -4.34
C GLY A 121 -0.58 -12.60 -4.24
N MET A 122 0.15 -11.88 -5.10
CA MET A 122 0.17 -10.41 -5.11
C MET A 122 0.28 -9.87 -6.54
N VAL A 123 -0.34 -8.71 -6.79
CA VAL A 123 -0.22 -7.99 -8.06
C VAL A 123 -0.42 -6.50 -7.86
N ALA A 124 0.30 -5.67 -8.64
CA ALA A 124 0.12 -4.22 -8.66
C ALA A 124 0.53 -3.61 -10.00
N GLY A 125 0.19 -2.33 -10.19
CA GLY A 125 0.75 -1.51 -11.27
C GLY A 125 2.08 -0.87 -10.88
N HIS A 126 2.57 0.01 -11.75
CA HIS A 126 3.78 0.80 -11.54
C HIS A 126 3.46 2.22 -11.06
N CYS A 127 4.28 2.75 -10.14
CA CYS A 127 4.21 4.15 -9.73
C CYS A 127 4.84 5.08 -10.76
N TYR A 128 4.15 6.17 -11.04
CA TYR A 128 4.61 7.26 -11.90
C TYR A 128 4.59 8.56 -11.09
N ILE A 129 5.63 9.35 -11.18
CA ILE A 129 5.77 10.68 -10.57
C ILE A 129 5.75 11.77 -11.63
N GLU A 130 5.28 12.94 -11.27
CA GLU A 130 5.31 14.09 -12.15
C GLU A 130 6.71 14.73 -12.17
N GLN A 131 7.29 14.86 -13.36
CA GLN A 131 8.53 15.56 -13.59
C GLN A 131 8.36 16.52 -14.77
N LYS A 132 8.48 17.82 -14.52
CA LYS A 132 8.37 18.88 -15.53
C LYS A 132 7.10 18.77 -16.40
N GLY A 133 5.96 18.50 -15.76
CA GLY A 133 4.65 18.37 -16.43
C GLY A 133 4.41 17.04 -17.14
N THR A 134 5.31 16.06 -17.00
CA THR A 134 5.17 14.72 -17.59
C THR A 134 5.22 13.64 -16.53
N TRP A 135 4.36 12.63 -16.65
CA TRP A 135 4.36 11.47 -15.77
C TRP A 135 5.41 10.46 -16.22
N VAL A 136 6.40 10.20 -15.39
CA VAL A 136 7.51 9.27 -15.65
C VAL A 136 7.53 8.16 -14.61
N LEU A 137 8.01 6.98 -15.02
CA LEU A 137 8.14 5.84 -14.09
C LEU A 137 9.05 6.21 -12.91
N GLU A 138 8.56 6.01 -11.68
CA GLU A 138 9.36 6.18 -10.47
C GLU A 138 10.33 5.01 -10.31
N ASN A 139 11.53 5.14 -10.88
CA ASN A 139 12.53 4.07 -10.97
C ASN A 139 13.43 4.04 -9.72
N LEU A 140 12.91 3.59 -8.57
CA LEU A 140 13.66 3.50 -7.30
C LEU A 140 14.03 2.05 -6.91
N THR A 141 13.34 1.07 -7.48
CA THR A 141 13.52 -0.36 -7.18
C THR A 141 13.42 -1.18 -8.45
N SER A 142 13.66 -2.50 -8.38
CA SER A 142 13.36 -3.40 -9.50
C SER A 142 11.92 -3.21 -9.98
N LYS A 143 11.70 -3.29 -11.28
CA LYS A 143 10.36 -3.23 -11.87
C LYS A 143 9.45 -4.39 -11.44
N GLU A 144 10.04 -5.49 -10.98
CA GLU A 144 9.32 -6.64 -10.47
C GLU A 144 8.84 -6.44 -9.02
N HIS A 145 9.45 -5.50 -8.29
CA HIS A 145 9.10 -5.21 -6.91
C HIS A 145 7.79 -4.41 -6.84
N ILE A 146 6.83 -4.93 -6.08
CA ILE A 146 5.57 -4.24 -5.80
C ILE A 146 5.79 -3.19 -4.70
N ARG A 147 5.60 -1.93 -5.06
CA ARG A 147 5.74 -0.81 -4.12
C ARG A 147 4.81 -0.96 -2.91
N GLY A 148 5.31 -0.63 -1.73
CA GLY A 148 4.55 -0.74 -0.49
C GLY A 148 3.22 0.04 -0.47
N GLY A 149 3.10 1.08 -1.29
CA GLY A 149 1.87 1.87 -1.47
C GLY A 149 0.81 1.26 -2.38
N LEU A 150 1.11 0.16 -3.08
CA LEU A 150 0.25 -0.45 -4.10
C LEU A 150 -0.05 -1.94 -3.84
N LYS A 151 0.26 -2.45 -2.67
CA LYS A 151 0.14 -3.88 -2.35
C LYS A 151 -1.31 -4.37 -2.39
N ALA A 152 -1.58 -5.38 -3.23
CA ALA A 152 -2.84 -6.12 -3.26
C ALA A 152 -2.55 -7.62 -3.11
N TYR A 153 -3.14 -8.25 -2.10
CA TYR A 153 -2.89 -9.63 -1.71
C TYR A 153 -4.13 -10.48 -1.90
N ARG A 154 -4.01 -11.63 -2.57
CA ARG A 154 -4.99 -12.69 -2.44
C ARG A 154 -5.14 -13.07 -0.98
N ASN A 155 -6.37 -13.25 -0.49
CA ASN A 155 -6.65 -13.58 0.91
C ASN A 155 -5.82 -14.79 1.39
N ALA A 156 -5.82 -15.89 0.64
CA ALA A 156 -5.07 -17.10 1.00
C ALA A 156 -3.56 -16.82 1.15
N CYS A 157 -2.95 -16.04 0.24
CA CYS A 157 -1.56 -15.65 0.34
C CYS A 157 -1.31 -14.78 1.57
N PHE A 158 -2.16 -13.77 1.81
CA PHE A 158 -2.04 -12.86 2.96
C PHE A 158 -2.05 -13.62 4.29
N LEU A 159 -2.94 -14.60 4.42
CA LEU A 159 -3.02 -15.44 5.63
C LEU A 159 -1.79 -16.34 5.77
N GLU A 160 -1.36 -16.99 4.70
CA GLU A 160 -0.23 -17.95 4.74
C GLU A 160 1.12 -17.27 5.03
N ILE A 161 1.36 -16.07 4.49
CA ILE A 161 2.57 -15.28 4.84
C ILE A 161 2.51 -14.69 6.25
N GLY A 162 1.38 -14.83 6.94
CA GLY A 162 1.13 -14.28 8.27
C GLY A 162 1.04 -12.76 8.27
N GLY A 163 0.45 -12.17 7.22
CA GLY A 163 0.21 -10.75 7.05
C GLY A 163 1.47 -9.89 6.97
N LEU A 164 1.30 -8.57 7.12
CA LEU A 164 2.37 -7.58 7.03
C LEU A 164 3.22 -7.54 8.30
N LYS A 165 4.54 -7.51 8.14
CA LYS A 165 5.46 -7.48 9.29
C LYS A 165 5.70 -6.03 9.74
N LYS A 166 5.61 -5.79 11.06
CA LYS A 166 5.80 -4.47 11.68
C LYS A 166 7.28 -4.09 11.73
N SER A 167 7.90 -3.91 10.57
CA SER A 167 9.33 -3.68 10.41
C SER A 167 9.61 -2.80 9.21
N MET A 168 10.76 -2.13 9.19
CA MET A 168 11.30 -1.56 7.96
C MET A 168 11.57 -2.69 6.95
N GLY A 169 11.33 -2.42 5.66
CA GLY A 169 11.48 -3.41 4.57
C GLY A 169 10.37 -4.46 4.55
N TRP A 170 9.24 -4.20 5.21
CA TRP A 170 8.09 -5.09 5.24
C TRP A 170 7.59 -5.45 3.83
N ASP A 171 7.69 -4.52 2.89
CA ASP A 171 7.28 -4.64 1.49
C ASP A 171 8.22 -5.50 0.63
N THR A 172 9.39 -5.83 1.15
CA THR A 172 10.30 -6.83 0.60
C THR A 172 10.12 -8.17 1.32
N ILE A 173 9.93 -8.12 2.65
CA ILE A 173 9.74 -9.34 3.46
C ILE A 173 8.49 -10.11 3.02
N ASP A 174 7.41 -9.44 2.68
CA ASP A 174 6.18 -10.08 2.22
C ASP A 174 6.36 -10.82 0.89
N GLU A 175 7.13 -10.24 -0.04
CA GLU A 175 7.48 -10.90 -1.31
C GLU A 175 8.38 -12.13 -1.10
N LEU A 176 9.36 -12.04 -0.20
CA LEU A 176 10.21 -13.18 0.16
C LEU A 176 9.39 -14.30 0.81
N LEU A 177 8.46 -13.96 1.70
CA LEU A 177 7.55 -14.93 2.31
C LEU A 177 6.60 -15.53 1.27
N ALA A 178 6.07 -14.74 0.35
CA ALA A 178 5.23 -15.25 -0.73
C ALA A 178 6.00 -16.28 -1.58
N ARG A 179 7.24 -15.98 -1.99
CA ARG A 179 8.10 -16.95 -2.69
C ARG A 179 8.36 -18.20 -1.87
N TYR A 180 8.63 -18.08 -0.58
CA TYR A 180 8.86 -19.21 0.32
C TYR A 180 7.66 -20.14 0.39
N TYR A 181 6.43 -19.59 0.38
CA TYR A 181 5.19 -20.37 0.35
C TYR A 181 4.70 -20.70 -1.07
N HIS A 182 5.57 -20.54 -2.08
CA HIS A 182 5.29 -20.86 -3.50
C HIS A 182 4.16 -20.05 -4.14
N TRP A 183 3.93 -18.81 -3.64
CA TRP A 183 3.09 -17.83 -4.30
C TRP A 183 3.89 -17.04 -5.33
N HIS A 184 3.24 -16.71 -6.44
CA HIS A 184 3.78 -15.76 -7.41
C HIS A 184 3.36 -14.34 -7.04
N PHE A 185 4.14 -13.37 -7.46
CA PHE A 185 3.76 -11.97 -7.48
C PHE A 185 4.23 -11.34 -8.79
N GLU A 186 3.50 -10.35 -9.27
CA GLU A 186 3.79 -9.69 -10.54
C GLU A 186 3.40 -8.22 -10.52
N THR A 187 3.99 -7.45 -11.44
CA THR A 187 3.60 -6.08 -11.71
C THR A 187 3.06 -5.97 -13.12
N ASP A 188 2.01 -5.18 -13.32
CA ASP A 188 1.45 -4.88 -14.64
C ASP A 188 1.92 -3.52 -15.11
N ALA A 189 2.78 -3.50 -16.14
CA ALA A 189 3.36 -2.29 -16.69
C ALA A 189 2.33 -1.40 -17.43
N SER A 190 1.14 -1.92 -17.76
CA SER A 190 0.06 -1.14 -18.36
C SER A 190 -0.71 -0.29 -17.34
N LEU A 191 -0.61 -0.63 -16.05
CA LEU A 191 -1.29 0.05 -14.96
C LEU A 191 -0.40 1.16 -14.37
N HIS A 192 -0.57 2.37 -14.87
CA HIS A 192 0.17 3.55 -14.45
C HIS A 192 -0.53 4.21 -13.27
N VAL A 193 -0.01 4.03 -12.06
CA VAL A 193 -0.52 4.68 -10.85
C VAL A 193 0.26 5.96 -10.62
N LYS A 194 -0.44 7.11 -10.56
CA LYS A 194 0.18 8.40 -10.29
C LYS A 194 0.47 8.53 -8.80
N HIS A 195 1.72 8.78 -8.44
CA HIS A 195 2.18 8.99 -7.09
C HIS A 195 2.43 10.49 -6.88
N LEU A 196 1.64 11.11 -6.02
CA LEU A 196 1.57 12.57 -5.89
C LEU A 196 2.72 13.15 -5.06
N LYS A 197 3.28 12.34 -4.15
CA LYS A 197 4.48 12.67 -3.38
C LYS A 197 5.64 11.76 -3.76
N PRO A 198 6.67 12.24 -4.46
CA PRO A 198 7.84 11.41 -4.79
C PRO A 198 8.45 10.79 -3.53
N THR A 199 8.75 9.49 -3.59
CA THR A 199 9.33 8.74 -2.47
C THR A 199 10.66 9.37 -2.04
N GLY A 200 10.85 9.54 -0.74
CA GLY A 200 12.12 10.01 -0.19
C GLY A 200 12.27 11.53 -0.10
N ALA A 201 11.29 12.34 -0.53
CA ALA A 201 11.33 13.80 -0.40
C ALA A 201 11.55 14.28 1.04
N HIS A 202 11.26 13.43 2.05
CA HIS A 202 11.42 13.72 3.47
C HIS A 202 12.41 12.79 4.20
N TYR A 203 13.19 11.95 3.48
CA TYR A 203 14.18 11.10 4.13
C TYR A 203 15.38 11.92 4.62
N SER A 204 15.52 12.04 5.94
CA SER A 204 16.72 12.59 6.57
C SER A 204 17.93 11.68 6.39
N SER A 205 19.14 12.21 6.55
CA SER A 205 20.39 11.43 6.51
C SER A 205 20.40 10.23 7.47
N LYS A 206 19.62 10.29 8.56
CA LYS A 206 19.40 9.17 9.50
C LYS A 206 18.68 7.97 8.84
N ALA A 207 17.91 8.17 7.77
CA ALA A 207 17.21 7.07 7.08
C ALA A 207 18.17 6.09 6.39
N LYS A 208 19.38 6.54 5.96
CA LYS A 208 20.41 5.67 5.38
C LYS A 208 20.90 4.60 6.35
N HIS A 209 21.04 4.95 7.65
CA HIS A 209 21.45 3.98 8.68
C HIS A 209 20.34 2.95 8.99
N LEU A 210 19.08 3.30 8.77
CA LEU A 210 17.96 2.40 8.97
C LEU A 210 17.87 1.30 7.91
N GLN A 211 18.44 1.54 6.72
CA GLN A 211 18.53 0.55 5.66
C GLN A 211 19.45 -0.63 6.08
N GLY A 212 20.59 -0.34 6.72
CA GLY A 212 21.45 -1.37 7.31
C GLY A 212 20.75 -2.18 8.41
N THR A 213 19.92 -1.53 9.22
CA THR A 213 19.08 -2.23 10.22
C THR A 213 18.05 -3.16 9.57
N ALA A 214 17.45 -2.76 8.45
CA ALA A 214 16.52 -3.60 7.70
C ALA A 214 17.23 -4.85 7.15
N LEU A 215 18.38 -4.68 6.50
CA LEU A 215 19.20 -5.79 5.98
C LEU A 215 19.64 -6.75 7.09
N TYR A 216 20.06 -6.22 8.26
CA TYR A 216 20.38 -7.04 9.42
C TYR A 216 19.19 -7.87 9.92
N LYS A 217 18.02 -7.26 10.07
CA LYS A 217 16.80 -7.94 10.49
C LYS A 217 16.35 -9.00 9.48
N MET A 218 16.53 -8.75 8.20
CA MET A 218 16.26 -9.70 7.12
C MET A 218 17.30 -10.82 7.01
N ARG A 219 18.33 -10.84 7.89
CA ARG A 219 19.38 -11.85 7.90
C ARG A 219 20.20 -11.95 6.60
N TYR A 220 20.38 -10.82 5.89
CA TYR A 220 21.17 -10.78 4.65
C TYR A 220 22.63 -11.20 4.85
N GLY A 221 23.14 -11.19 6.08
CA GLY A 221 24.55 -11.48 6.37
C GLY A 221 25.49 -10.36 5.91
N PHE A 222 26.75 -10.45 6.32
CA PHE A 222 27.76 -9.40 6.04
C PHE A 222 28.07 -9.26 4.55
N VAL A 223 28.17 -10.34 3.81
CA VAL A 223 28.57 -10.34 2.38
C VAL A 223 27.50 -9.66 1.51
N LEU A 224 26.23 -10.04 1.66
CA LEU A 224 25.13 -9.46 0.89
C LEU A 224 24.76 -8.02 1.31
N ALA A 225 25.11 -7.63 2.53
CA ALA A 225 24.89 -6.26 2.98
C ALA A 225 25.96 -5.26 2.47
N PHE A 226 27.07 -5.77 1.94
CA PHE A 226 28.17 -4.97 1.36
C PHE A 226 28.08 -4.85 -0.17
N LEU A 227 27.32 -5.68 -0.85
CA LEU A 227 27.05 -5.63 -2.29
C LEU A 227 25.86 -4.72 -2.58
#